data_d63984142ec620fd1facd9a567371b83
#
_entry.id   d63984142ec620fd1facd9a567371b83
#
_cell.length_a   1.000
_cell.length_b   1.000
_cell.length_c   1.000
_cell.angle_alpha   90.00
_cell.angle_beta   90.00
_cell.angle_gamma   90.00
#
_symmetry.space_group_name_H-M   'P 1'
#
loop_
_entity.id
_entity.type
_entity.pdbx_description
1 polymer ?
#
loop_
_entity_poly.entity_id
_entity_poly.type
_entity_poly.pdbx_seq_one_letter_code
_entity_poly.pdbx_strand_id
1 'polypeptide(L)'
;MGTFHSKERIQDFIDNIPDKTILCLDEAYSDFVDVNELAPIDIERENVIRFRTFSKAYGLAGLRIGYGIGNKKLVEAFNKVRNHFGVNRLGQIAAKIALEDQEYLQVVLKKVDKSKKDIASIFQKFGFNSLVSRTNFVPIN
;
A
#
# COMPACT_ATOMS: atom_id res chain seq x y z
N MET A 1 7.61 0.62 -13.64
CA MET A 1 6.87 0.03 -12.50
C MET A 1 7.84 -0.12 -11.33
N GLY A 2 7.34 -0.10 -10.06
CA GLY A 2 8.19 -0.23 -8.89
C GLY A 2 8.91 1.05 -8.46
N THR A 3 8.62 2.19 -9.09
CA THR A 3 9.17 3.49 -8.71
C THR A 3 8.66 3.88 -7.32
N PHE A 4 9.58 4.30 -6.47
CA PHE A 4 9.28 4.83 -5.13
C PHE A 4 9.51 6.34 -5.12
N HIS A 5 8.56 7.07 -4.55
CA HIS A 5 8.69 8.50 -4.29
C HIS A 5 8.95 8.72 -2.81
N SER A 6 9.94 9.54 -2.47
CA SER A 6 10.27 9.84 -1.06
C SER A 6 9.09 10.53 -0.37
N LYS A 7 9.08 10.46 0.97
CA LYS A 7 8.02 11.10 1.75
C LYS A 7 7.96 12.61 1.53
N GLU A 8 9.11 13.26 1.36
CA GLU A 8 9.20 14.70 1.10
C GLU A 8 8.52 15.06 -0.23
N ARG A 9 8.76 14.25 -1.28
CA ARG A 9 8.15 14.46 -2.59
C ARG A 9 6.64 14.21 -2.57
N ILE A 10 6.20 13.19 -1.84
CA ILE A 10 4.76 12.92 -1.68
C ILE A 10 4.10 14.03 -0.84
N GLN A 11 4.77 14.50 0.21
CA GLN A 11 4.26 15.60 1.03
C GLN A 11 4.17 16.90 0.23
N ASP A 12 5.21 17.27 -0.50
CA ASP A 12 5.21 18.43 -1.38
C ASP A 12 4.05 18.36 -2.41
N PHE A 13 3.85 17.17 -2.99
CA PHE A 13 2.72 16.96 -3.91
C PHE A 13 1.36 17.15 -3.21
N ILE A 14 1.19 16.61 -2.01
CA ILE A 14 -0.03 16.78 -1.20
C ILE A 14 -0.27 18.26 -0.90
N ASP A 15 0.78 18.99 -0.52
CA ASP A 15 0.66 20.39 -0.08
C ASP A 15 0.33 21.35 -1.24
N ASN A 16 0.67 20.96 -2.46
CA ASN A 16 0.45 21.77 -3.66
C ASN A 16 -0.79 21.36 -4.48
N ILE A 17 -1.61 20.40 -3.99
CA ILE A 17 -2.85 20.03 -4.67
C ILE A 17 -3.88 21.18 -4.55
N PRO A 18 -4.56 21.56 -5.65
CA PRO A 18 -5.64 22.53 -5.59
C PRO A 18 -6.77 22.08 -4.65
N ASP A 19 -7.34 23.00 -3.88
CA ASP A 19 -8.38 22.71 -2.86
C ASP A 19 -9.60 21.96 -3.41
N LYS A 20 -9.95 22.20 -4.69
CA LYS A 20 -11.09 21.54 -5.35
C LYS A 20 -10.78 20.17 -5.95
N THR A 21 -9.54 19.67 -5.76
CA THR A 21 -9.08 18.39 -6.30
C THR A 21 -9.00 17.37 -5.16
N ILE A 22 -9.62 16.21 -5.35
CA ILE A 22 -9.45 15.08 -4.42
C ILE A 22 -8.27 14.24 -4.88
N LEU A 23 -7.29 14.06 -4.01
CA LEU A 23 -6.17 13.15 -4.23
C LEU A 23 -6.52 11.76 -3.69
N CYS A 24 -6.48 10.77 -4.57
CA CYS A 24 -6.54 9.36 -4.23
C CYS A 24 -5.13 8.77 -4.32
N LEU A 25 -4.46 8.56 -3.19
CA LEU A 25 -3.15 7.90 -3.14
C LEU A 25 -3.32 6.38 -3.04
N ASP A 26 -2.83 5.67 -4.05
CA ASP A 26 -2.76 4.22 -4.01
C ASP A 26 -1.48 3.79 -3.29
N GLU A 27 -1.63 3.33 -2.07
CA GLU A 27 -0.56 2.84 -1.20
C GLU A 27 -0.59 1.29 -1.06
N ALA A 28 -1.02 0.58 -2.10
CA ALA A 28 -1.15 -0.88 -2.07
C ALA A 28 0.15 -1.64 -1.75
N TYR A 29 1.28 -0.99 -1.87
CA TYR A 29 2.60 -1.56 -1.56
C TYR A 29 3.30 -0.90 -0.37
N SER A 30 2.63 -0.01 0.37
CA SER A 30 3.23 0.72 1.50
C SER A 30 3.77 -0.21 2.60
N ASP A 31 3.17 -1.39 2.80
CA ASP A 31 3.64 -2.36 3.80
C ASP A 31 5.06 -2.90 3.52
N PHE A 32 5.56 -2.78 2.28
CA PHE A 32 6.93 -3.18 1.90
C PHE A 32 7.97 -2.08 2.07
N VAL A 33 7.58 -0.94 2.64
CA VAL A 33 8.42 0.24 2.87
C VAL A 33 8.49 0.51 4.37
N ASP A 34 9.64 0.97 4.87
CA ASP A 34 9.75 1.42 6.25
C ASP A 34 8.76 2.58 6.50
N VAL A 35 8.04 2.51 7.62
CA VAL A 35 7.04 3.53 7.97
C VAL A 35 7.63 4.93 8.04
N ASN A 36 8.93 5.06 8.39
CA ASN A 36 9.63 6.34 8.45
C ASN A 36 9.92 6.94 7.06
N GLU A 37 9.88 6.12 6.00
CA GLU A 37 10.03 6.55 4.60
C GLU A 37 8.68 6.96 3.97
N LEU A 38 7.55 6.71 4.63
CA LEU A 38 6.22 7.08 4.15
C LEU A 38 5.86 8.52 4.58
N ALA A 39 5.17 9.24 3.72
CA ALA A 39 4.59 10.53 4.09
C ALA A 39 3.57 10.34 5.23
N PRO A 40 3.55 11.22 6.25
CA PRO A 40 2.64 11.10 7.37
C PRO A 40 1.18 11.15 6.92
N ILE A 41 0.31 10.45 7.66
CA ILE A 41 -1.12 10.47 7.40
C ILE A 41 -1.72 11.64 8.18
N ASP A 42 -2.25 12.61 7.43
CA ASP A 42 -3.02 13.72 7.98
C ASP A 42 -4.51 13.51 7.67
N ILE A 43 -5.28 13.16 8.70
CA ILE A 43 -6.74 12.93 8.60
C ILE A 43 -7.56 14.23 8.63
N GLU A 44 -6.94 15.36 8.97
CA GLU A 44 -7.61 16.66 8.93
C GLU A 44 -7.64 17.23 7.50
N ARG A 45 -6.80 16.74 6.62
CA ARG A 45 -6.77 17.15 5.21
C ARG A 45 -8.03 16.66 4.48
N GLU A 46 -8.91 17.58 4.10
CA GLU A 46 -10.25 17.25 3.56
C GLU A 46 -10.25 16.72 2.13
N ASN A 47 -9.15 16.86 1.39
CA ASN A 47 -9.06 16.48 -0.02
C ASN A 47 -8.07 15.35 -0.32
N VAL A 48 -7.62 14.60 0.69
CA VAL A 48 -6.69 13.47 0.50
C VAL A 48 -7.27 12.19 1.09
N ILE A 49 -7.28 11.12 0.30
CA ILE A 49 -7.60 9.77 0.77
C ILE A 49 -6.52 8.80 0.31
N ARG A 50 -6.08 7.92 1.22
CA ARG A 50 -5.08 6.89 0.98
C ARG A 50 -5.74 5.53 0.93
N PHE A 51 -5.43 4.73 -0.06
CA PHE A 51 -5.97 3.38 -0.22
C PHE A 51 -4.90 2.34 0.05
N ARG A 52 -5.20 1.40 0.94
CA ARG A 52 -4.36 0.26 1.29
C ARG A 52 -5.10 -1.05 1.09
N THR A 53 -4.38 -2.14 0.97
CA THR A 53 -4.96 -3.44 0.64
C THR A 53 -4.40 -4.56 1.50
N PHE A 54 -5.22 -5.55 1.79
CA PHE A 54 -4.80 -6.81 2.38
C PHE A 54 -4.35 -7.85 1.32
N SER A 55 -4.42 -7.49 0.04
CA SER A 55 -4.14 -8.42 -1.07
C SER A 55 -2.65 -8.72 -1.26
N LYS A 56 -1.73 -7.93 -0.73
CA LYS A 56 -0.28 -8.02 -0.98
C LYS A 56 0.44 -8.59 0.25
N ALA A 57 0.96 -7.76 1.13
CA ALA A 57 1.77 -8.19 2.28
C ALA A 57 1.01 -9.13 3.23
N TYR A 58 -0.27 -8.93 3.41
CA TYR A 58 -1.13 -9.77 4.25
C TYR A 58 -1.61 -11.06 3.58
N GLY A 59 -1.37 -11.26 2.27
CA GLY A 59 -1.71 -12.50 1.58
C GLY A 59 -3.21 -12.77 1.37
N LEU A 60 -4.09 -11.80 1.57
CA LEU A 60 -5.55 -11.98 1.53
C LEU A 60 -6.18 -11.56 0.18
N ALA A 61 -5.45 -11.72 -0.92
CA ALA A 61 -5.91 -11.30 -2.25
C ALA A 61 -7.27 -11.89 -2.65
N GLY A 62 -7.53 -13.15 -2.30
CA GLY A 62 -8.77 -13.85 -2.61
C GLY A 62 -10.00 -13.30 -1.86
N LEU A 63 -9.81 -12.62 -0.73
CA LEU A 63 -10.91 -12.08 0.07
C LEU A 63 -11.41 -10.71 -0.41
N ARG A 64 -10.73 -10.09 -1.38
CA ARG A 64 -11.13 -8.83 -2.02
C ARG A 64 -11.38 -7.71 -1.01
N ILE A 65 -10.45 -7.47 -0.10
CA ILE A 65 -10.57 -6.47 0.96
C ILE A 65 -9.39 -5.49 0.98
N GLY A 66 -9.70 -4.24 1.23
CA GLY A 66 -8.79 -3.13 1.43
C GLY A 66 -9.48 -2.06 2.27
N TYR A 67 -8.80 -0.96 2.52
CA TYR A 67 -9.33 0.15 3.31
C TYR A 67 -8.82 1.50 2.83
N GLY A 68 -9.62 2.53 3.10
CA GLY A 68 -9.25 3.92 2.86
C GLY A 68 -9.04 4.66 4.17
N ILE A 69 -8.04 5.54 4.21
CA ILE A 69 -7.74 6.41 5.34
C ILE A 69 -7.82 7.85 4.85
N GLY A 70 -8.63 8.66 5.49
CA GLY A 70 -8.81 10.07 5.13
C GLY A 70 -9.73 10.81 6.08
N ASN A 71 -10.00 12.06 5.75
CA ASN A 71 -10.91 12.90 6.53
C ASN A 71 -12.30 12.29 6.64
N LYS A 72 -12.95 12.45 7.79
CA LYS A 72 -14.27 11.90 8.08
C LYS A 72 -15.32 12.27 7.01
N LYS A 73 -15.35 13.54 6.59
CA LYS A 73 -16.29 14.01 5.56
C LYS A 73 -16.11 13.28 4.23
N LEU A 74 -14.85 13.04 3.83
CA LEU A 74 -14.52 12.33 2.61
C LEU A 74 -14.92 10.85 2.70
N VAL A 75 -14.62 10.19 3.82
CA VAL A 75 -15.02 8.80 4.07
C VAL A 75 -16.55 8.65 4.08
N GLU A 76 -17.28 9.59 4.69
CA GLU A 76 -18.75 9.60 4.69
C GLU A 76 -19.32 9.77 3.27
N ALA A 77 -18.66 10.56 2.40
CA ALA A 77 -19.08 10.69 1.01
C ALA A 77 -18.95 9.37 0.25
N PHE A 78 -17.85 8.62 0.44
CA PHE A 78 -17.72 7.27 -0.10
C PHE A 78 -18.79 6.31 0.43
N ASN A 79 -19.15 6.39 1.71
CA ASN A 79 -20.19 5.56 2.31
C ASN A 79 -21.57 5.77 1.68
N LYS A 80 -21.87 6.96 1.14
CA LYS A 80 -23.14 7.25 0.46
C LYS A 80 -23.26 6.56 -0.91
N VAL A 81 -22.14 6.28 -1.58
CA VAL A 81 -22.12 5.74 -2.95
C VAL A 81 -21.65 4.29 -3.05
N ARG A 82 -21.01 3.76 -2.01
CA ARG A 82 -20.52 2.37 -2.02
C ARG A 82 -21.66 1.37 -2.01
N ASN A 83 -21.42 0.18 -2.56
CA ASN A 83 -22.29 -0.94 -2.37
C ASN A 83 -22.33 -1.34 -0.89
N HIS A 84 -23.50 -1.35 -0.26
CA HIS A 84 -23.68 -1.68 1.16
C HIS A 84 -23.20 -3.10 1.52
N PHE A 85 -23.29 -4.03 0.58
CA PHE A 85 -22.86 -5.43 0.74
C PHE A 85 -21.53 -5.73 0.03
N GLY A 86 -20.77 -4.70 -0.35
CA GLY A 86 -19.56 -4.83 -1.17
C GLY A 86 -18.40 -5.56 -0.48
N VAL A 87 -18.39 -5.60 0.87
CA VAL A 87 -17.32 -6.28 1.62
C VAL A 87 -17.90 -7.50 2.33
N ASN A 88 -17.42 -8.69 1.96
CA ASN A 88 -17.86 -9.95 2.55
C ASN A 88 -17.43 -10.08 4.03
N ARG A 89 -18.25 -10.78 4.83
CA ARG A 89 -18.02 -10.91 6.27
C ARG A 89 -16.73 -11.64 6.63
N LEU A 90 -16.37 -12.67 5.87
CA LEU A 90 -15.12 -13.42 6.08
C LEU A 90 -13.89 -12.51 5.85
N GLY A 91 -13.93 -11.66 4.81
CA GLY A 91 -12.90 -10.67 4.55
C GLY A 91 -12.73 -9.68 5.69
N GLN A 92 -13.83 -9.19 6.28
CA GLN A 92 -13.78 -8.27 7.41
C GLN A 92 -13.13 -8.91 8.65
N ILE A 93 -13.50 -10.15 8.97
CA ILE A 93 -12.94 -10.89 10.11
C ILE A 93 -11.45 -11.18 9.87
N ALA A 94 -11.10 -11.69 8.69
CA ALA A 94 -9.73 -12.01 8.34
C ALA A 94 -8.83 -10.76 8.32
N ALA A 95 -9.32 -9.64 7.81
CA ALA A 95 -8.58 -8.38 7.81
C ALA A 95 -8.29 -7.88 9.24
N LYS A 96 -9.26 -7.97 10.15
CA LYS A 96 -9.06 -7.62 11.55
C LYS A 96 -7.96 -8.47 12.19
N ILE A 97 -8.05 -9.79 12.06
CA ILE A 97 -7.05 -10.73 12.59
C ILE A 97 -5.67 -10.45 11.98
N ALA A 98 -5.60 -10.22 10.66
CA ALA A 98 -4.35 -9.95 9.98
C ALA A 98 -3.69 -8.63 10.43
N LEU A 99 -4.49 -7.60 10.75
CA LEU A 99 -3.96 -6.35 11.33
C LEU A 99 -3.41 -6.55 12.75
N GLU A 100 -3.95 -7.47 13.51
CA GLU A 100 -3.48 -7.79 14.87
C GLU A 100 -2.21 -8.66 14.84
N ASP A 101 -1.98 -9.45 13.79
CA ASP A 101 -0.82 -10.34 13.63
C ASP A 101 0.37 -9.65 12.95
N GLN A 102 0.95 -8.68 13.63
CA GLN A 102 2.11 -7.94 13.13
C GLN A 102 3.40 -8.80 13.09
N GLU A 103 3.51 -9.81 13.93
CA GLU A 103 4.67 -10.72 13.92
C GLU A 103 4.72 -11.53 12.62
N TYR A 104 3.59 -12.09 12.21
CA TYR A 104 3.50 -12.80 10.94
C TYR A 104 3.78 -11.87 9.73
N LEU A 105 3.25 -10.66 9.76
CA LEU A 105 3.54 -9.66 8.73
C LEU A 105 5.05 -9.44 8.58
N GLN A 106 5.78 -9.25 9.69
CA GLN A 106 7.24 -9.07 9.64
C GLN A 106 7.97 -10.29 9.07
N VAL A 107 7.50 -11.51 9.36
CA VAL A 107 8.04 -12.74 8.76
C VAL A 107 7.84 -12.73 7.24
N VAL A 108 6.65 -12.35 6.77
CA VAL A 108 6.34 -12.26 5.33
C VAL A 108 7.24 -11.22 4.65
N LEU A 109 7.36 -10.03 5.21
CA LEU A 109 8.18 -8.95 4.64
C LEU A 109 9.66 -9.37 4.50
N LYS A 110 10.22 -10.01 5.53
CA LYS A 110 11.60 -10.56 5.48
C LYS A 110 11.77 -11.61 4.40
N LYS A 111 10.80 -12.53 4.24
CA LYS A 111 10.82 -13.56 3.18
C LYS A 111 10.77 -12.94 1.80
N VAL A 112 9.90 -11.95 1.58
CA VAL A 112 9.78 -11.24 0.31
C VAL A 112 11.07 -10.49 -0.02
N ASP A 113 11.68 -9.79 0.93
CA ASP A 113 12.93 -9.07 0.72
C ASP A 113 14.08 -10.04 0.35
N LYS A 114 14.19 -11.16 1.06
CA LYS A 114 15.14 -12.22 0.71
C LYS A 114 14.90 -12.74 -0.72
N SER A 115 13.67 -13.09 -1.05
CA SER A 115 13.33 -13.63 -2.38
C SER A 115 13.63 -12.64 -3.50
N LYS A 116 13.40 -11.34 -3.27
CA LYS A 116 13.77 -10.28 -4.24
C LYS A 116 15.28 -10.26 -4.50
N LYS A 117 16.10 -10.34 -3.43
CA LYS A 117 17.56 -10.39 -3.53
C LYS A 117 18.04 -11.64 -4.28
N ASP A 118 17.45 -12.80 -3.96
CA ASP A 118 17.78 -14.06 -4.62
C ASP A 118 17.44 -14.01 -6.12
N ILE A 119 16.26 -13.51 -6.48
CA ILE A 119 15.83 -13.33 -7.88
C ILE A 119 16.79 -12.37 -8.62
N ALA A 120 17.07 -11.20 -8.03
CA ALA A 120 17.98 -10.22 -8.63
C ALA A 120 19.38 -10.83 -8.90
N SER A 121 19.92 -11.59 -7.93
CA SER A 121 21.18 -12.31 -8.06
C SER A 121 21.17 -13.35 -9.18
N ILE A 122 20.09 -14.10 -9.34
CA ILE A 122 19.93 -15.08 -10.42
C ILE A 122 19.96 -14.37 -11.78
N PHE A 123 19.14 -13.34 -11.96
CA PHE A 123 19.06 -12.63 -13.24
C PHE A 123 20.38 -11.95 -13.63
N GLN A 124 21.11 -11.42 -12.63
CA GLN A 124 22.43 -10.85 -12.85
C GLN A 124 23.43 -11.85 -13.47
N LYS A 125 23.36 -13.14 -13.10
CA LYS A 125 24.20 -14.20 -13.69
C LYS A 125 23.90 -14.43 -15.18
N PHE A 126 22.72 -14.06 -15.64
CA PHE A 126 22.32 -14.14 -17.05
C PHE A 126 22.47 -12.81 -17.80
N GLY A 127 23.13 -11.82 -17.21
CA GLY A 127 23.40 -10.54 -17.85
C GLY A 127 22.26 -9.51 -17.77
N PHE A 128 21.19 -9.79 -17.00
CA PHE A 128 20.10 -8.85 -16.78
C PHE A 128 20.34 -7.99 -15.53
N ASN A 129 19.91 -6.75 -15.60
CA ASN A 129 19.94 -5.84 -14.45
C ASN A 129 18.55 -5.81 -13.76
N SER A 130 18.55 -5.76 -12.44
CA SER A 130 17.35 -5.53 -11.67
C SER A 130 17.28 -4.09 -11.17
N LEU A 131 16.10 -3.49 -11.21
CA LEU A 131 15.86 -2.20 -10.60
C LEU A 131 15.50 -2.37 -9.12
N VAL A 132 15.87 -1.41 -8.29
CA VAL A 132 15.46 -1.37 -6.89
C VAL A 132 13.93 -1.27 -6.82
N SER A 133 13.30 -2.20 -6.12
CA SER A 133 11.84 -2.26 -5.99
C SER A 133 11.41 -2.19 -4.52
N ARG A 134 10.47 -1.30 -4.23
CA ARG A 134 9.78 -1.18 -2.93
C ARG A 134 8.43 -1.91 -2.95
N THR A 135 8.34 -3.00 -3.72
CA THR A 135 7.15 -3.84 -3.86
C THR A 135 7.48 -5.31 -3.61
N ASN A 136 6.55 -6.22 -3.89
CA ASN A 136 6.77 -7.67 -3.84
C ASN A 136 7.19 -8.29 -5.18
N PHE A 137 7.68 -7.48 -6.11
CA PHE A 137 8.21 -7.93 -7.41
C PHE A 137 9.55 -7.25 -7.73
N VAL A 138 10.29 -7.82 -8.65
CA VAL A 138 11.58 -7.29 -9.12
C VAL A 138 11.44 -6.93 -10.60
N PRO A 139 11.52 -5.63 -10.95
CA PRO A 139 11.62 -5.23 -12.35
C PRO A 139 13.00 -5.63 -12.90
N ILE A 140 13.02 -6.22 -14.08
CA ILE A 140 14.23 -6.68 -14.76
C ILE A 140 14.33 -5.95 -16.09
N ASN A 141 15.55 -5.49 -16.41
CA ASN A 141 15.85 -4.75 -17.63
C ASN A 141 17.03 -5.39 -18.37
#